data_7d872176e8eb1782d933ab31b1354c2e
#
_entry.id   7d872176e8eb1782d933ab31b1354c2e
#
_cell.length_a   1.000
_cell.length_b   1.000
_cell.length_c   1.000
_cell.angle_alpha   90.00
_cell.angle_beta   90.00
_cell.angle_gamma   90.00
#
_symmetry.space_group_name_H-M   'P 1'
#
loop_
_entity.id
_entity.type
_entity.pdbx_description
1 polymer ?
#
loop_
_entity_poly.entity_id
_entity_poly.type
_entity_poly.pdbx_seq_one_letter_code
_entity_poly.pdbx_strand_id
1 'polypeptide(L)'
;TGTMPHQHGVEINSLPLPQNMPTIGSILRNAGYETYYIGKWHVPRCFPQGTDEIPGFFNDPIQNNPLGEFTDKEIVDKVISYLKKPKSKPFFLTVSLQNPHDICHWIMKDKTQFLEKYSPKELDSLPPLPANFAINEEPEFLKIIRQPKDYGQETKYTLKWKEIDWQKYLYAYYRLTEKLDSDIGKI
;
A
#
# COMPACT_ATOMS: atom_id res chain seq x y z
N THR A 1 7.05 6.39 -13.55
CA THR A 1 6.97 7.24 -14.76
C THR A 1 7.82 8.50 -14.63
N GLY A 2 8.00 9.05 -13.42
CA GLY A 2 8.67 10.34 -13.21
C GLY A 2 7.83 11.57 -13.63
N THR A 3 6.55 11.37 -13.94
CA THR A 3 5.63 12.44 -14.36
C THR A 3 4.45 12.57 -13.39
N MET A 4 3.85 13.74 -13.34
CA MET A 4 2.70 14.01 -12.46
C MET A 4 1.40 13.48 -13.07
N PRO A 5 0.36 13.20 -12.25
CA PRO A 5 -0.93 12.67 -12.72
C PRO A 5 -1.55 13.46 -13.87
N HIS A 6 -1.55 14.79 -13.80
CA HIS A 6 -2.09 15.63 -14.87
C HIS A 6 -1.27 15.59 -16.18
N GLN A 7 -0.02 15.14 -16.13
CA GLN A 7 0.84 15.00 -17.33
C GLN A 7 0.61 13.65 -18.03
N HIS A 8 0.38 12.57 -17.26
CA HIS A 8 0.15 11.25 -17.84
C HIS A 8 -1.33 10.83 -17.85
N GLY A 9 -2.23 11.67 -17.35
CA GLY A 9 -3.68 11.46 -17.40
C GLY A 9 -4.24 10.44 -16.41
N VAL A 10 -3.41 9.85 -15.53
CA VAL A 10 -3.89 8.92 -14.48
C VAL A 10 -4.16 9.72 -13.21
N GLU A 11 -5.33 10.33 -13.16
CA GLU A 11 -5.72 11.21 -12.04
C GLU A 11 -6.52 10.50 -10.95
N ILE A 12 -7.01 9.30 -11.26
CA ILE A 12 -7.75 8.43 -10.32
C ILE A 12 -7.33 6.97 -10.48
N ASN A 13 -7.57 6.17 -9.46
CA ASN A 13 -7.15 4.75 -9.40
C ASN A 13 -7.77 3.85 -10.48
N SER A 14 -8.81 4.29 -11.19
CA SER A 14 -9.47 3.51 -12.24
C SER A 14 -8.93 3.77 -13.65
N LEU A 15 -7.99 4.68 -13.81
CA LEU A 15 -7.41 5.00 -15.10
C LEU A 15 -6.11 4.23 -15.35
N PRO A 16 -5.95 3.60 -16.52
CA PRO A 16 -4.71 2.92 -16.88
C PRO A 16 -3.62 3.91 -17.27
N LEU A 17 -2.36 3.49 -17.13
CA LEU A 17 -1.23 4.23 -17.71
C LEU A 17 -1.31 4.19 -19.25
N PRO A 18 -0.92 5.27 -19.95
CA PRO A 18 -0.77 5.24 -21.41
C PRO A 18 0.22 4.14 -21.83
N GLN A 19 -0.12 3.41 -22.91
CA GLN A 19 0.63 2.23 -23.36
C GLN A 19 2.13 2.49 -23.62
N ASN A 20 2.44 3.68 -24.14
CA ASN A 20 3.81 4.03 -24.52
C ASN A 20 4.52 4.88 -23.44
N MET A 21 3.96 4.96 -22.25
CA MET A 21 4.57 5.71 -21.16
C MET A 21 5.87 5.03 -20.68
N PRO A 22 7.00 5.74 -20.69
CA PRO A 22 8.23 5.19 -20.12
C PRO A 22 8.08 4.95 -18.63
N THR A 23 8.49 3.77 -18.18
CA THR A 23 8.55 3.42 -16.77
C THR A 23 9.99 3.15 -16.37
N ILE A 24 10.29 3.25 -15.07
CA ILE A 24 11.61 2.88 -14.56
C ILE A 24 11.99 1.44 -14.98
N GLY A 25 11.01 0.53 -15.01
CA GLY A 25 11.22 -0.84 -15.48
C GLY A 25 11.63 -0.91 -16.94
N SER A 26 10.95 -0.18 -17.85
CA SER A 26 11.30 -0.16 -19.28
C SER A 26 12.66 0.49 -19.53
N ILE A 27 12.99 1.55 -18.81
CA ILE A 27 14.27 2.26 -18.91
C ILE A 27 15.42 1.33 -18.50
N LEU A 28 15.29 0.68 -17.34
CA LEU A 28 16.33 -0.22 -16.84
C LEU A 28 16.45 -1.49 -17.68
N ARG A 29 15.34 -2.02 -18.19
CA ARG A 29 15.36 -3.16 -19.12
C ARG A 29 16.13 -2.81 -20.39
N ASN A 30 15.92 -1.63 -20.96
CA ASN A 30 16.68 -1.15 -22.12
C ASN A 30 18.16 -0.93 -21.81
N ALA A 31 18.50 -0.63 -20.56
CA ALA A 31 19.88 -0.55 -20.07
C ALA A 31 20.51 -1.92 -19.76
N GLY A 32 19.81 -3.04 -20.02
CA GLY A 32 20.34 -4.39 -19.85
C GLY A 32 20.06 -5.05 -18.50
N TYR A 33 19.26 -4.42 -17.64
CA TYR A 33 18.82 -5.03 -16.39
C TYR A 33 17.71 -6.05 -16.61
N GLU A 34 17.68 -7.07 -15.77
CA GLU A 34 16.51 -7.90 -15.54
C GLU A 34 15.59 -7.20 -14.54
N THR A 35 14.36 -6.88 -14.94
CA THR A 35 13.45 -6.07 -14.13
C THR A 35 12.28 -6.92 -13.65
N TYR A 36 12.09 -7.03 -12.33
CA TYR A 36 11.04 -7.81 -11.70
C TYR A 36 10.17 -6.97 -10.78
N TYR A 37 8.88 -7.29 -10.74
CA TYR A 37 7.91 -6.73 -9.79
C TYR A 37 7.19 -7.89 -9.08
N ILE A 38 7.28 -7.94 -7.76
CA ILE A 38 6.63 -8.96 -6.93
C ILE A 38 5.76 -8.25 -5.89
N GLY A 39 4.48 -8.58 -5.86
CA GLY A 39 3.58 -8.11 -4.83
C GLY A 39 2.43 -7.23 -5.32
N LYS A 40 1.91 -6.37 -4.43
CA LYS A 40 0.70 -5.59 -4.69
C LYS A 40 0.86 -4.60 -5.83
N TRP A 41 -0.08 -4.65 -6.75
CA TRP A 41 -0.25 -3.69 -7.83
C TRP A 41 -1.68 -3.15 -7.83
N HIS A 42 -1.85 -1.83 -7.90
CA HIS A 42 -3.18 -1.21 -7.83
C HIS A 42 -3.51 -0.28 -9.02
N VAL A 43 -2.64 -0.17 -9.98
CA VAL A 43 -2.96 0.55 -11.23
C VAL A 43 -3.71 -0.42 -12.15
N PRO A 44 -4.82 0.00 -12.80
CA PRO A 44 -5.50 -0.83 -13.78
C PRO A 44 -4.56 -1.26 -14.91
N ARG A 45 -4.85 -2.43 -15.49
CA ARG A 45 -4.03 -3.00 -16.57
C ARG A 45 -3.99 -2.05 -17.76
N CYS A 46 -2.79 -1.71 -18.19
CA CYS A 46 -2.54 -0.76 -19.27
C CYS A 46 -2.48 -1.41 -20.65
N PHE A 47 -2.67 -2.74 -20.75
CA PHE A 47 -2.36 -3.52 -21.95
C PHE A 47 -3.54 -4.30 -22.49
N PRO A 48 -3.46 -4.79 -23.75
CA PRO A 48 -4.54 -5.58 -24.36
C PRO A 48 -5.01 -6.69 -23.44
N GLN A 49 -6.30 -6.98 -23.49
CA GLN A 49 -6.93 -8.05 -22.70
C GLN A 49 -6.09 -9.32 -22.80
N GLY A 50 -5.64 -9.84 -21.65
CA GLY A 50 -4.90 -11.08 -21.54
C GLY A 50 -3.42 -10.97 -21.16
N THR A 51 -2.85 -9.76 -21.07
CA THR A 51 -1.50 -9.58 -20.54
C THR A 51 -1.56 -9.03 -19.14
N ASP A 52 -0.99 -9.77 -18.18
CA ASP A 52 -0.89 -9.37 -16.77
C ASP A 52 0.35 -8.52 -16.48
N GLU A 53 0.91 -7.89 -17.49
CA GLU A 53 2.22 -7.25 -17.38
C GLU A 53 2.17 -5.83 -16.81
N ILE A 54 2.97 -5.61 -15.80
CA ILE A 54 3.34 -4.29 -15.34
C ILE A 54 4.36 -3.73 -16.32
N PRO A 55 4.16 -2.53 -16.90
CA PRO A 55 5.01 -2.01 -17.95
C PRO A 55 6.50 -2.04 -17.60
N GLY A 56 7.27 -2.77 -18.39
CA GLY A 56 8.72 -2.86 -18.24
C GLY A 56 9.21 -3.82 -17.18
N PHE A 57 8.34 -4.63 -16.58
CA PHE A 57 8.74 -5.64 -15.58
C PHE A 57 8.29 -7.05 -16.01
N PHE A 58 9.08 -8.06 -15.65
CA PHE A 58 8.56 -9.39 -15.41
C PHE A 58 7.83 -9.36 -14.08
N ASN A 59 6.60 -9.83 -14.03
CA ASN A 59 5.79 -9.62 -12.85
C ASN A 59 5.16 -10.89 -12.31
N ASP A 60 5.04 -10.91 -11.01
CA ASP A 60 4.21 -11.83 -10.27
C ASP A 60 3.33 -10.97 -9.32
N PRO A 61 2.40 -10.19 -9.91
CA PRO A 61 1.54 -9.34 -9.13
C PRO A 61 0.55 -10.17 -8.34
N ILE A 62 0.42 -9.82 -7.08
CA ILE A 62 -0.63 -10.37 -6.25
C ILE A 62 -1.79 -9.39 -6.32
N GLN A 63 -2.83 -9.78 -7.04
CA GLN A 63 -4.06 -8.99 -7.19
C GLN A 63 -5.20 -9.58 -6.37
N ASN A 64 -6.11 -8.71 -5.95
CA ASN A 64 -7.37 -9.08 -5.28
C ASN A 64 -7.20 -9.89 -4.00
N ASN A 65 -6.28 -9.47 -3.17
CA ASN A 65 -5.96 -10.27 -2.02
C ASN A 65 -6.56 -9.75 -0.74
N PRO A 66 -6.91 -10.69 0.14
CA PRO A 66 -7.22 -10.37 1.51
C PRO A 66 -6.03 -9.67 2.17
N LEU A 67 -6.15 -9.43 3.43
CA LEU A 67 -5.20 -8.78 4.32
C LEU A 67 -3.74 -9.19 4.07
N GLY A 68 -2.82 -8.24 4.16
CA GLY A 68 -1.37 -8.44 4.10
C GLY A 68 -0.83 -9.44 5.13
N GLU A 69 -1.64 -9.78 6.10
CA GLU A 69 -1.37 -10.88 7.03
C GLU A 69 -0.96 -12.17 6.30
N PHE A 70 -1.61 -12.49 5.19
CA PHE A 70 -1.35 -13.69 4.40
C PHE A 70 -0.50 -13.40 3.18
N THR A 71 -0.79 -12.29 2.52
CA THR A 71 -0.19 -11.88 1.27
C THR A 71 1.29 -11.54 1.41
N ASP A 72 1.65 -10.80 2.47
CA ASP A 72 3.03 -10.37 2.67
C ASP A 72 3.97 -11.54 2.86
N LYS A 73 3.52 -12.58 3.55
CA LYS A 73 4.31 -13.82 3.67
C LYS A 73 4.58 -14.46 2.31
N GLU A 74 3.55 -14.57 1.46
CA GLU A 74 3.70 -15.13 0.11
C GLU A 74 4.66 -14.29 -0.75
N ILE A 75 4.54 -12.96 -0.67
CA ILE A 75 5.44 -12.04 -1.35
C ILE A 75 6.90 -12.27 -0.91
N VAL A 76 7.15 -12.32 0.40
CA VAL A 76 8.48 -12.57 0.96
C VAL A 76 9.05 -13.89 0.47
N ASP A 77 8.26 -14.98 0.52
CA ASP A 77 8.70 -16.31 0.07
C ASP A 77 9.09 -16.30 -1.43
N LYS A 78 8.32 -15.61 -2.27
CA LYS A 78 8.61 -15.42 -3.70
C LYS A 78 9.89 -14.59 -3.93
N VAL A 79 10.07 -13.51 -3.17
CA VAL A 79 11.26 -12.66 -3.25
C VAL A 79 12.50 -13.43 -2.86
N ILE A 80 12.48 -14.15 -1.75
CA ILE A 80 13.60 -15.00 -1.32
C ILE A 80 13.92 -16.06 -2.38
N SER A 81 12.89 -16.68 -2.96
CA SER A 81 13.06 -17.66 -4.03
C SER A 81 13.69 -17.05 -5.28
N TYR A 82 13.31 -15.82 -5.63
CA TYR A 82 13.93 -15.08 -6.73
C TYR A 82 15.39 -14.75 -6.44
N LEU A 83 15.70 -14.21 -5.26
CA LEU A 83 17.04 -13.80 -4.90
C LEU A 83 18.04 -14.97 -4.81
N LYS A 84 17.59 -16.16 -4.41
CA LYS A 84 18.41 -17.38 -4.36
C LYS A 84 18.82 -17.93 -5.74
N LYS A 85 18.13 -17.54 -6.81
CA LYS A 85 18.47 -18.00 -8.16
C LYS A 85 19.71 -17.25 -8.66
N PRO A 86 20.66 -17.94 -9.35
CA PRO A 86 21.76 -17.26 -10.01
C PRO A 86 21.28 -16.21 -10.99
N LYS A 87 21.97 -15.09 -11.09
CA LYS A 87 21.67 -13.98 -12.00
C LYS A 87 22.78 -13.86 -13.04
N SER A 88 22.40 -13.83 -14.31
CA SER A 88 23.33 -13.59 -15.42
C SER A 88 23.47 -12.11 -15.80
N LYS A 89 22.59 -11.27 -15.29
CA LYS A 89 22.52 -9.82 -15.54
C LYS A 89 22.30 -9.07 -14.22
N PRO A 90 22.66 -7.80 -14.17
CA PRO A 90 22.20 -6.96 -13.07
C PRO A 90 20.66 -6.95 -13.06
N PHE A 91 20.08 -6.87 -11.88
CA PHE A 91 18.64 -6.89 -11.74
C PHE A 91 18.11 -5.67 -10.97
N PHE A 92 16.86 -5.32 -11.25
CA PHE A 92 16.07 -4.36 -10.51
C PHE A 92 14.78 -5.05 -10.05
N LEU A 93 14.67 -5.26 -8.77
CA LEU A 93 13.53 -5.92 -8.15
C LEU A 93 12.72 -4.91 -7.35
N THR A 94 11.45 -4.77 -7.71
CA THR A 94 10.47 -4.05 -6.89
C THR A 94 9.69 -5.06 -6.04
N VAL A 95 9.73 -4.87 -4.73
CA VAL A 95 8.93 -5.64 -3.77
C VAL A 95 7.85 -4.74 -3.22
N SER A 96 6.59 -5.11 -3.44
CA SER A 96 5.44 -4.32 -3.03
C SER A 96 4.60 -5.10 -2.01
N LEU A 97 4.84 -4.85 -0.74
CA LEU A 97 4.10 -5.46 0.36
C LEU A 97 2.75 -4.76 0.57
N GLN A 98 1.80 -5.47 1.18
CA GLN A 98 0.45 -4.96 1.41
C GLN A 98 0.37 -4.07 2.65
N ASN A 99 0.99 -4.50 3.76
CA ASN A 99 0.98 -3.72 4.99
C ASN A 99 1.84 -2.45 4.88
N PRO A 100 1.47 -1.36 5.59
CA PRO A 100 0.41 -1.23 6.60
C PRO A 100 -0.97 -0.83 6.05
N HIS A 101 -1.28 -1.02 4.78
CA HIS A 101 -2.55 -0.67 4.14
C HIS A 101 -3.78 -1.25 4.85
N ASP A 102 -3.65 -2.41 5.49
CA ASP A 102 -4.74 -3.10 6.19
C ASP A 102 -5.34 -2.32 7.36
N ILE A 103 -4.71 -1.21 7.75
CA ILE A 103 -5.28 -0.30 8.74
C ILE A 103 -6.65 0.25 8.33
N CYS A 104 -6.95 0.32 7.03
CA CYS A 104 -8.28 0.71 6.54
C CYS A 104 -9.37 -0.27 7.01
N HIS A 105 -9.08 -1.57 7.05
CA HIS A 105 -9.99 -2.58 7.57
C HIS A 105 -10.19 -2.46 9.07
N TRP A 106 -9.17 -2.03 9.81
CA TRP A 106 -9.29 -1.74 11.24
C TRP A 106 -10.26 -0.58 11.49
N ILE A 107 -10.19 0.48 10.67
CA ILE A 107 -11.10 1.63 10.72
C ILE A 107 -12.53 1.19 10.40
N MET A 108 -12.72 0.46 9.32
CA MET A 108 -14.03 0.02 8.82
C MET A 108 -14.67 -1.08 9.68
N LYS A 109 -13.89 -1.75 10.53
CA LYS A 109 -14.30 -2.88 11.37
C LYS A 109 -14.91 -4.04 10.57
N ASP A 110 -14.50 -4.20 9.32
CA ASP A 110 -15.06 -5.21 8.42
C ASP A 110 -14.33 -6.57 8.48
N LYS A 111 -13.07 -6.59 8.91
CA LYS A 111 -12.25 -7.80 9.07
C LYS A 111 -11.61 -7.86 10.46
N THR A 112 -12.37 -7.53 11.47
CA THR A 112 -11.91 -7.30 12.85
C THR A 112 -11.18 -8.49 13.47
N GLN A 113 -11.61 -9.72 13.19
CA GLN A 113 -10.99 -10.91 13.78
C GLN A 113 -9.48 -11.01 13.51
N PHE A 114 -9.02 -10.59 12.33
CA PHE A 114 -7.60 -10.57 11.99
C PHE A 114 -6.86 -9.40 12.64
N LEU A 115 -7.54 -8.28 12.81
CA LEU A 115 -6.93 -7.06 13.28
C LEU A 115 -7.03 -6.87 14.79
N GLU A 116 -7.84 -7.66 15.47
CA GLU A 116 -7.92 -7.67 16.94
C GLU A 116 -6.57 -7.93 17.60
N LYS A 117 -5.73 -8.76 16.99
CA LYS A 117 -4.37 -9.00 17.49
C LYS A 117 -3.47 -7.76 17.45
N TYR A 118 -3.80 -6.78 16.62
CA TYR A 118 -3.11 -5.49 16.55
C TYR A 118 -3.75 -4.43 17.43
N SER A 119 -4.82 -4.77 18.12
CA SER A 119 -5.47 -3.87 19.07
C SER A 119 -4.75 -3.89 20.42
N PRO A 120 -4.69 -2.75 21.13
CA PRO A 120 -4.04 -2.68 22.42
C PRO A 120 -4.79 -3.51 23.46
N LYS A 121 -4.06 -4.30 24.24
CA LYS A 121 -4.60 -5.04 25.39
C LYS A 121 -4.73 -4.15 26.62
N GLU A 122 -3.83 -3.18 26.76
CA GLU A 122 -3.77 -2.23 27.86
C GLU A 122 -3.78 -0.80 27.33
N LEU A 123 -4.49 0.09 28.01
CA LEU A 123 -4.62 1.48 27.58
C LEU A 123 -3.38 2.31 27.92
N ASP A 124 -2.60 1.92 28.90
CA ASP A 124 -1.39 2.63 29.34
C ASP A 124 -0.23 2.51 28.32
N SER A 125 -0.35 1.60 27.34
CA SER A 125 0.65 1.40 26.29
C SER A 125 0.35 2.17 24.99
N LEU A 126 -0.65 3.05 25.00
CA LEU A 126 -1.04 3.77 23.80
C LEU A 126 -0.04 4.87 23.44
N PRO A 127 0.28 5.03 22.15
CA PRO A 127 1.14 6.12 21.72
C PRO A 127 0.47 7.50 21.94
N PRO A 128 1.24 8.55 22.20
CA PRO A 128 0.69 9.89 22.26
C PRO A 128 0.17 10.31 20.88
N LEU A 129 -0.82 11.18 20.88
CA LEU A 129 -1.25 11.84 19.65
C LEU A 129 -0.17 12.80 19.15
N PRO A 130 -0.01 12.99 17.84
CA PRO A 130 0.97 13.91 17.29
C PRO A 130 0.67 15.36 17.71
N ALA A 131 1.71 16.18 17.87
CA ALA A 131 1.58 17.56 18.35
C ALA A 131 0.63 18.43 17.49
N ASN A 132 0.48 18.09 16.22
CA ASN A 132 -0.43 18.76 15.28
C ASN A 132 -1.80 18.08 15.15
N PHE A 133 -2.19 17.23 16.07
CA PHE A 133 -3.47 16.53 16.02
C PHE A 133 -4.67 17.50 16.10
N ALA A 134 -4.58 18.51 16.96
CA ALA A 134 -5.58 19.57 17.04
C ALA A 134 -5.17 20.73 16.11
N ILE A 135 -5.70 20.77 14.91
CA ILE A 135 -5.47 21.86 13.96
C ILE A 135 -6.52 22.94 14.19
N ASN A 136 -6.08 24.16 14.59
CA ASN A 136 -6.97 25.29 14.79
C ASN A 136 -7.45 25.92 13.47
N GLU A 137 -6.62 25.85 12.41
CA GLU A 137 -6.92 26.39 11.08
C GLU A 137 -6.81 25.29 10.04
N GLU A 138 -7.93 24.67 9.73
CA GLU A 138 -7.99 23.63 8.73
C GLU A 138 -8.33 24.22 7.35
N PRO A 139 -7.58 23.87 6.28
CA PRO A 139 -7.94 24.25 4.92
C PRO A 139 -9.36 23.80 4.55
N GLU A 140 -10.07 24.64 3.80
CA GLU A 140 -11.48 24.43 3.48
C GLU A 140 -11.74 23.09 2.78
N PHE A 141 -10.86 22.67 1.88
CA PHE A 141 -11.02 21.39 1.18
C PHE A 141 -11.02 20.19 2.13
N LEU A 142 -10.26 20.23 3.25
CA LEU A 142 -10.28 19.17 4.25
C LEU A 142 -11.61 19.14 5.00
N LYS A 143 -12.22 20.29 5.25
CA LYS A 143 -13.56 20.36 5.83
C LYS A 143 -14.60 19.72 4.92
N ILE A 144 -14.46 19.92 3.61
CA ILE A 144 -15.32 19.30 2.59
C ILE A 144 -15.14 17.79 2.56
N ILE A 145 -13.89 17.31 2.51
CA ILE A 145 -13.58 15.86 2.48
C ILE A 145 -14.07 15.12 3.72
N ARG A 146 -14.16 15.80 4.86
CA ARG A 146 -14.66 15.23 6.11
C ARG A 146 -16.19 15.13 6.19
N GLN A 147 -16.90 15.68 5.22
CA GLN A 147 -18.37 15.57 5.22
C GLN A 147 -18.83 14.15 4.85
N PRO A 148 -19.80 13.57 5.59
CA PRO A 148 -20.16 12.16 5.43
C PRO A 148 -20.71 11.77 4.08
N LYS A 149 -21.11 12.74 3.26
CA LYS A 149 -21.90 12.49 2.05
C LYS A 149 -21.08 12.17 0.80
N ASP A 150 -19.84 12.64 0.71
CA ASP A 150 -19.20 12.74 -0.61
C ASP A 150 -17.85 12.05 -0.75
N TYR A 151 -17.12 11.74 0.33
CA TYR A 151 -15.74 11.27 0.22
C TYR A 151 -15.37 10.21 1.26
N GLY A 152 -15.01 9.04 0.77
CA GLY A 152 -14.35 7.98 1.52
C GLY A 152 -15.21 7.25 2.55
N GLN A 153 -15.21 5.93 2.47
CA GLN A 153 -15.96 5.11 3.42
C GLN A 153 -15.43 5.27 4.86
N GLU A 154 -14.15 5.57 5.01
CA GLU A 154 -13.45 5.66 6.29
C GLU A 154 -13.93 6.85 7.14
N THR A 155 -14.22 7.98 6.51
CA THR A 155 -14.65 9.20 7.22
C THR A 155 -15.90 8.96 8.06
N LYS A 156 -16.88 8.20 7.55
CA LYS A 156 -18.10 7.89 8.29
C LYS A 156 -17.85 7.13 9.60
N TYR A 157 -16.77 6.35 9.66
CA TYR A 157 -16.44 5.58 10.86
C TYR A 157 -15.69 6.42 11.90
N THR A 158 -14.93 7.42 11.47
CA THR A 158 -14.07 8.22 12.33
C THR A 158 -14.72 9.50 12.87
N LEU A 159 -15.86 9.92 12.34
CA LEU A 159 -16.55 11.16 12.73
C LEU A 159 -16.83 11.31 14.24
N LYS A 160 -17.04 10.19 14.93
CA LYS A 160 -17.35 10.17 16.36
C LYS A 160 -16.18 9.75 17.23
N TRP A 161 -14.99 9.60 16.62
CA TRP A 161 -13.82 9.17 17.36
C TRP A 161 -13.36 10.24 18.34
N LYS A 162 -13.00 9.78 19.53
CA LYS A 162 -12.31 10.55 20.57
C LYS A 162 -10.80 10.35 20.44
N GLU A 163 -10.03 11.11 21.19
CA GLU A 163 -8.57 10.99 21.25
C GLU A 163 -8.10 9.55 21.50
N ILE A 164 -8.76 8.85 22.40
CA ILE A 164 -8.46 7.46 22.72
C ILE A 164 -8.65 6.51 21.52
N ASP A 165 -9.61 6.78 20.64
CA ASP A 165 -9.82 5.96 19.44
C ASP A 165 -8.70 6.18 18.43
N TRP A 166 -8.24 7.42 18.29
CA TRP A 166 -7.10 7.76 17.47
C TRP A 166 -5.79 7.17 18.02
N GLN A 167 -5.60 7.16 19.32
CA GLN A 167 -4.45 6.50 19.95
C GLN A 167 -4.44 4.98 19.69
N LYS A 168 -5.60 4.33 19.79
CA LYS A 168 -5.76 2.91 19.43
C LYS A 168 -5.46 2.65 17.96
N TYR A 169 -5.91 3.55 17.08
CA TYR A 169 -5.60 3.49 15.66
C TYR A 169 -4.09 3.60 15.41
N LEU A 170 -3.41 4.56 16.03
CA LEU A 170 -1.96 4.70 15.92
C LEU A 170 -1.22 3.46 16.45
N TYR A 171 -1.68 2.90 17.56
CA TYR A 171 -1.12 1.65 18.08
C TYR A 171 -1.23 0.52 17.04
N ALA A 172 -2.40 0.30 16.49
CA ALA A 172 -2.62 -0.73 15.47
C ALA A 172 -1.76 -0.49 14.22
N TYR A 173 -1.64 0.76 13.78
CA TYR A 173 -0.78 1.13 12.66
C TYR A 173 0.70 0.80 12.92
N TYR A 174 1.20 1.09 14.13
CA TYR A 174 2.57 0.74 14.51
C TYR A 174 2.80 -0.77 14.51
N ARG A 175 1.85 -1.55 15.01
CA ARG A 175 1.96 -3.02 14.99
C ARG A 175 1.99 -3.57 13.56
N LEU A 176 1.21 -3.03 12.65
CA LEU A 176 1.25 -3.40 11.23
C LEU A 176 2.59 -3.00 10.58
N THR A 177 3.15 -1.86 10.96
CA THR A 177 4.46 -1.41 10.48
C THR A 177 5.59 -2.29 11.00
N GLU A 178 5.55 -2.69 12.26
CA GLU A 178 6.52 -3.64 12.84
C GLU A 178 6.44 -5.01 12.18
N LYS A 179 5.23 -5.46 11.85
CA LYS A 179 5.08 -6.68 11.08
C LYS A 179 5.74 -6.56 9.71
N LEU A 180 5.52 -5.44 9.02
CA LEU A 180 6.16 -5.15 7.75
C LEU A 180 7.69 -5.16 7.86
N ASP A 181 8.24 -4.49 8.87
CA ASP A 181 9.68 -4.45 9.14
C ASP A 181 10.24 -5.86 9.36
N SER A 182 9.54 -6.67 10.16
CA SER A 182 9.89 -8.08 10.36
C SER A 182 9.88 -8.89 9.06
N ASP A 183 8.95 -8.60 8.15
CA ASP A 183 8.84 -9.29 6.86
C ASP A 183 9.97 -8.85 5.91
N ILE A 184 10.32 -7.57 5.89
CA ILE A 184 11.48 -7.04 5.15
C ILE A 184 12.78 -7.65 5.67
N GLY A 185 12.92 -7.80 6.98
CA GLY A 185 14.11 -8.40 7.61
C GLY A 185 14.38 -9.86 7.25
N LYS A 186 13.43 -10.55 6.60
CA LYS A 186 13.60 -11.93 6.10
C LYS A 186 14.20 -11.98 4.68
N ILE A 187 14.12 -10.89 3.94
CA ILE A 187 14.62 -10.74 2.58
C ILE A 187 16.12 -10.43 2.57
#